data_26bf914cbfb633b8afc37100ea85d8ae
#
_entry.id   26bf914cbfb633b8afc37100ea85d8ae
#
_cell.length_a   1.000
_cell.length_b   1.000
_cell.length_c   1.000
_cell.angle_alpha   90.00
_cell.angle_beta   90.00
_cell.angle_gamma   90.00
#
_symmetry.space_group_name_H-M   'P 1'
#
loop_
_entity.id
_entity.type
_entity.pdbx_description
1 polymer ?
#
loop_
_entity_poly.entity_id
_entity_poly.type
_entity_poly.pdbx_seq_one_letter_code
_entity_poly.pdbx_strand_id
1 'polypeptide(L)'
;QADCTLVSGKKKFDAKLSRADEDYTLHFQGSDRRVDAAEFCAFFAEQAEKYDESVLTYTERSTVVTLSVTARGVQMKQAEREATAEEKAAAANPLLDSGRQYLIRVDQAAALLREIGILTADGKLKNDMIRKYNQIDHYVELVAPMFEQDDSDEIVLLDCACGKSYLSFVMNYYIHEVLHRRCRVIGVDIKEHVIDESRAMAKRLGYHNMTFICADLRTYQPPKNVTAVISLHACDIATDLALGTAI
;
A
#
# COMPACT_ATOMS: atom_id res chain seq x y z
N GLN A 1 -15.14 10.52 3.60
CA GLN A 1 -16.28 11.09 4.34
C GLN A 1 -17.13 11.92 3.40
N ALA A 2 -18.46 11.86 3.52
CA ALA A 2 -19.36 12.74 2.80
C ALA A 2 -20.40 13.31 3.78
N ASP A 3 -20.59 14.62 3.74
CA ASP A 3 -21.56 15.35 4.54
C ASP A 3 -22.58 15.97 3.58
N CYS A 4 -23.86 15.80 3.87
CA CYS A 4 -24.96 16.29 3.06
C CYS A 4 -25.84 17.22 3.90
N THR A 5 -26.11 18.42 3.40
CA THR A 5 -27.04 19.38 4.00
C THR A 5 -28.21 19.60 3.06
N LEU A 6 -29.43 19.35 3.55
CA LEU A 6 -30.70 19.48 2.85
C LEU A 6 -31.48 20.65 3.43
N VAL A 7 -31.99 21.54 2.61
CA VAL A 7 -32.67 22.76 3.05
C VAL A 7 -34.11 22.77 2.53
N SER A 8 -35.05 23.02 3.44
CA SER A 8 -36.46 23.27 3.09
C SER A 8 -36.96 24.53 3.81
N GLY A 9 -37.15 25.60 3.07
CA GLY A 9 -37.45 26.92 3.59
C GLY A 9 -36.35 27.40 4.54
N LYS A 10 -36.67 27.53 5.84
CA LYS A 10 -35.69 27.92 6.89
C LYS A 10 -35.10 26.75 7.65
N LYS A 11 -35.51 25.52 7.38
CA LYS A 11 -35.04 24.32 8.09
C LYS A 11 -33.90 23.65 7.33
N LYS A 12 -32.94 23.16 8.10
CA LYS A 12 -31.81 22.37 7.60
C LYS A 12 -31.84 20.96 8.17
N PHE A 13 -31.51 19.99 7.36
CA PHE A 13 -31.42 18.59 7.73
C PHE A 13 -30.08 18.06 7.27
N ASP A 14 -29.35 17.42 8.15
CA ASP A 14 -28.03 16.91 7.84
C ASP A 14 -28.10 15.39 7.68
N ALA A 15 -27.40 14.90 6.66
CA ALA A 15 -27.12 13.49 6.46
C ALA A 15 -25.60 13.30 6.41
N LYS A 16 -25.10 12.26 7.04
CA LYS A 16 -23.65 11.98 7.10
C LYS A 16 -23.36 10.57 6.66
N LEU A 17 -22.40 10.44 5.77
CA LEU A 17 -21.85 9.16 5.32
C LEU A 17 -20.48 8.93 5.94
N SER A 18 -20.35 7.88 6.72
CA SER A 18 -19.07 7.44 7.30
C SER A 18 -18.71 6.05 6.77
N ARG A 19 -17.41 5.78 6.63
CA ARG A 19 -16.93 4.47 6.20
C ARG A 19 -17.05 3.47 7.35
N ALA A 20 -17.54 2.27 7.05
CA ALA A 20 -17.65 1.14 7.96
C ALA A 20 -17.15 -0.12 7.22
N ASP A 21 -15.91 -0.51 7.46
CA ASP A 21 -15.22 -1.63 6.78
C ASP A 21 -15.24 -1.51 5.25
N GLU A 22 -15.91 -2.41 4.54
CA GLU A 22 -16.07 -2.39 3.08
C GLU A 22 -17.26 -1.54 2.60
N ASP A 23 -18.23 -1.24 3.48
CA ASP A 23 -19.44 -0.47 3.22
C ASP A 23 -19.40 0.92 3.85
N TYR A 24 -20.55 1.62 3.75
CA TYR A 24 -20.74 2.91 4.40
C TYR A 24 -21.94 2.88 5.33
N THR A 25 -21.88 3.68 6.38
CA THR A 25 -23.04 3.95 7.25
C THR A 25 -23.59 5.34 6.93
N LEU A 26 -24.83 5.39 6.49
CA LEU A 26 -25.60 6.61 6.28
C LEU A 26 -26.40 6.92 7.53
N HIS A 27 -26.08 8.05 8.16
CA HIS A 27 -26.88 8.62 9.26
C HIS A 27 -27.78 9.70 8.72
N PHE A 28 -29.11 9.54 8.90
CA PHE A 28 -30.11 10.52 8.46
C PHE A 28 -31.35 10.48 9.35
N GLN A 29 -31.81 11.62 9.85
CA GLN A 29 -33.00 11.79 10.69
C GLN A 29 -33.05 10.82 11.90
N GLY A 30 -31.91 10.63 12.55
CA GLY A 30 -31.78 9.79 13.74
C GLY A 30 -31.77 8.29 13.48
N SER A 31 -31.68 7.85 12.23
CA SER A 31 -31.50 6.46 11.84
C SER A 31 -30.18 6.21 11.13
N ASP A 32 -29.60 5.04 11.38
CA ASP A 32 -28.39 4.56 10.74
C ASP A 32 -28.75 3.38 9.83
N ARG A 33 -28.22 3.37 8.62
CA ARG A 33 -28.33 2.23 7.72
C ARG A 33 -27.03 1.99 6.95
N ARG A 34 -26.69 0.73 6.69
CA ARG A 34 -25.61 0.38 5.77
C ARG A 34 -26.06 0.62 4.34
N VAL A 35 -25.17 1.21 3.56
CA VAL A 35 -25.38 1.52 2.14
C VAL A 35 -24.09 1.34 1.39
N ASP A 36 -24.16 0.95 0.12
CA ASP A 36 -23.06 1.08 -0.80
C ASP A 36 -23.02 2.48 -1.46
N ALA A 37 -22.02 2.72 -2.32
CA ALA A 37 -21.87 4.01 -2.98
C ALA A 37 -23.04 4.34 -3.94
N ALA A 38 -23.59 3.33 -4.62
CA ALA A 38 -24.69 3.51 -5.56
C ALA A 38 -26.01 3.83 -4.83
N GLU A 39 -26.27 3.14 -3.73
CA GLU A 39 -27.42 3.40 -2.86
C GLU A 39 -27.36 4.79 -2.23
N PHE A 40 -26.16 5.24 -1.84
CA PHE A 40 -26.00 6.61 -1.34
C PHE A 40 -26.25 7.65 -2.44
N CYS A 41 -25.75 7.44 -3.65
CA CYS A 41 -26.02 8.34 -4.78
C CYS A 41 -27.52 8.41 -5.11
N ALA A 42 -28.21 7.28 -5.11
CA ALA A 42 -29.66 7.21 -5.31
C ALA A 42 -30.42 7.94 -4.20
N PHE A 43 -30.03 7.75 -2.93
CA PHE A 43 -30.57 8.48 -1.80
C PHE A 43 -30.39 10.00 -1.96
N PHE A 44 -29.18 10.47 -2.31
CA PHE A 44 -28.94 11.91 -2.50
C PHE A 44 -29.78 12.49 -3.64
N ALA A 45 -29.88 11.78 -4.75
CA ALA A 45 -30.72 12.20 -5.88
C ALA A 45 -32.19 12.33 -5.48
N GLU A 46 -32.72 11.33 -4.77
CA GLU A 46 -34.11 11.34 -4.24
C GLU A 46 -34.35 12.51 -3.28
N GLN A 47 -33.39 12.79 -2.37
CA GLN A 47 -33.53 13.91 -1.46
C GLN A 47 -33.43 15.25 -2.21
N ALA A 48 -32.58 15.37 -3.23
CA ALA A 48 -32.45 16.58 -4.02
C ALA A 48 -33.72 16.98 -4.75
N GLU A 49 -34.63 16.04 -5.02
CA GLU A 49 -35.96 16.34 -5.58
C GLU A 49 -36.96 16.86 -4.53
N LYS A 50 -36.75 16.55 -3.25
CA LYS A 50 -37.67 16.85 -2.16
C LYS A 50 -37.36 18.16 -1.41
N TYR A 51 -36.12 18.64 -1.53
CA TYR A 51 -35.65 19.82 -0.80
C TYR A 51 -35.36 20.97 -1.75
N ASP A 52 -35.49 22.20 -1.25
CA ASP A 52 -35.28 23.41 -2.04
C ASP A 52 -33.82 23.59 -2.47
N GLU A 53 -32.90 23.12 -1.61
CA GLU A 53 -31.46 23.10 -1.86
C GLU A 53 -30.86 21.85 -1.21
N SER A 54 -29.97 21.19 -1.91
CA SER A 54 -29.21 20.04 -1.41
C SER A 54 -27.74 20.22 -1.71
N VAL A 55 -26.91 20.17 -0.68
CA VAL A 55 -25.46 20.34 -0.78
C VAL A 55 -24.77 19.09 -0.27
N LEU A 56 -24.01 18.43 -1.14
CA LEU A 56 -23.14 17.32 -0.79
C LEU A 56 -21.68 17.77 -0.80
N THR A 57 -21.01 17.62 0.31
CA THR A 57 -19.57 17.89 0.43
C THR A 57 -18.86 16.55 0.62
N TYR A 58 -18.11 16.14 -0.38
CA TYR A 58 -17.25 14.96 -0.34
C TYR A 58 -15.80 15.37 -0.12
N THR A 59 -15.19 14.80 0.91
CA THR A 59 -13.79 15.07 1.24
C THR A 59 -12.98 13.80 1.14
N GLU A 60 -11.97 13.82 0.28
CA GLU A 60 -10.98 12.76 0.17
C GLU A 60 -9.57 13.37 0.16
N ARG A 61 -8.77 13.03 1.18
CA ARG A 61 -7.41 13.58 1.39
C ARG A 61 -7.43 15.11 1.39
N SER A 62 -6.71 15.73 0.43
CA SER A 62 -6.65 17.18 0.25
C SER A 62 -7.71 17.74 -0.72
N THR A 63 -8.56 16.88 -1.30
CA THR A 63 -9.58 17.31 -2.27
C THR A 63 -10.95 17.38 -1.62
N VAL A 64 -11.63 18.50 -1.80
CA VAL A 64 -13.02 18.71 -1.40
C VAL A 64 -13.84 18.95 -2.66
N VAL A 65 -14.83 18.10 -2.88
CA VAL A 65 -15.81 18.25 -3.95
C VAL A 65 -17.14 18.65 -3.32
N THR A 66 -17.68 19.78 -3.73
CA THR A 66 -19.00 20.25 -3.32
C THR A 66 -19.95 20.21 -4.51
N LEU A 67 -21.03 19.46 -4.35
CA LEU A 67 -22.14 19.37 -5.30
C LEU A 67 -23.35 20.09 -4.70
N SER A 68 -23.84 21.13 -5.38
CA SER A 68 -25.03 21.88 -4.95
C SER A 68 -26.12 21.71 -5.97
N VAL A 69 -27.30 21.29 -5.53
CA VAL A 69 -28.52 21.12 -6.34
C VAL A 69 -29.57 22.10 -5.86
N THR A 70 -30.06 22.94 -6.74
CA THR A 70 -31.10 23.93 -6.47
C THR A 70 -32.09 23.97 -7.63
N ALA A 71 -33.19 24.71 -7.49
CA ALA A 71 -34.13 24.97 -8.60
C ALA A 71 -33.49 25.63 -9.81
N ARG A 72 -32.29 26.24 -9.66
CA ARG A 72 -31.53 26.86 -10.77
C ARG A 72 -30.63 25.89 -11.52
N GLY A 73 -30.49 24.67 -11.03
CA GLY A 73 -29.66 23.61 -11.60
C GLY A 73 -28.61 23.07 -10.62
N VAL A 74 -27.70 22.29 -11.18
CA VAL A 74 -26.63 21.59 -10.46
C VAL A 74 -25.31 22.31 -10.69
N GLN A 75 -24.58 22.55 -9.60
CA GLN A 75 -23.23 23.12 -9.64
C GLN A 75 -22.27 22.20 -8.90
N MET A 76 -21.12 21.95 -9.50
CA MET A 76 -20.03 21.21 -8.87
C MET A 76 -18.80 22.12 -8.75
N LYS A 77 -18.22 22.16 -7.55
CA LYS A 77 -16.96 22.86 -7.29
C LYS A 77 -15.97 21.88 -6.71
N GLN A 78 -14.75 21.92 -7.18
CA GLN A 78 -13.63 21.20 -6.61
C GLN A 78 -12.63 22.21 -6.06
N ALA A 79 -12.15 21.99 -4.85
CA ALA A 79 -11.16 22.80 -4.20
C ALA A 79 -10.09 21.91 -3.55
N GLU A 80 -8.87 22.39 -3.52
CA GLU A 80 -7.84 21.82 -2.66
C GLU A 80 -7.96 22.48 -1.29
N ARG A 81 -7.95 21.65 -0.25
CA ARG A 81 -7.96 22.06 1.15
C ARG A 81 -6.61 21.76 1.78
N GLU A 82 -6.04 22.71 2.48
CA GLU A 82 -4.94 22.34 3.38
C GLU A 82 -5.45 21.39 4.47
N ALA A 83 -4.76 20.25 4.62
CA ALA A 83 -5.06 19.29 5.68
C ALA A 83 -4.96 20.00 7.05
N THR A 84 -5.92 19.74 7.94
CA THR A 84 -5.88 20.26 9.32
C THR A 84 -4.63 19.73 10.05
N ALA A 85 -4.26 20.40 11.16
CA ALA A 85 -3.13 19.94 11.97
C ALA A 85 -3.34 18.51 12.50
N GLU A 86 -4.58 18.11 12.78
CA GLU A 86 -4.95 16.75 13.20
C GLU A 86 -4.86 15.76 12.05
N GLU A 87 -5.28 16.13 10.85
CA GLU A 87 -5.13 15.31 9.64
C GLU A 87 -3.66 15.22 9.21
N LYS A 88 -2.88 16.29 9.37
CA LYS A 88 -1.41 16.26 9.17
C LYS A 88 -0.73 15.39 10.23
N ALA A 89 -1.22 15.37 11.46
CA ALA A 89 -0.72 14.50 12.52
C ALA A 89 -1.15 13.04 12.31
N ALA A 90 -2.40 12.78 11.90
CA ALA A 90 -2.89 11.45 11.52
C ALA A 90 -2.21 10.95 10.25
N ALA A 91 -1.99 11.81 9.25
CA ALA A 91 -1.20 11.50 8.06
C ALA A 91 0.30 11.34 8.36
N ALA A 92 0.79 11.94 9.46
CA ALA A 92 2.18 11.74 9.90
C ALA A 92 2.43 10.33 10.46
N ASN A 93 1.38 9.58 10.84
CA ASN A 93 1.52 8.18 11.24
C ASN A 93 0.23 7.36 11.03
N PRO A 94 -0.21 7.11 9.77
CA PRO A 94 -1.40 6.32 9.48
C PRO A 94 -1.29 4.87 9.98
N LEU A 95 -0.11 4.45 10.46
CA LEU A 95 0.16 3.13 11.00
C LEU A 95 -0.37 2.97 12.44
N LEU A 96 -0.49 4.07 13.21
CA LEU A 96 -0.93 4.00 14.61
C LEU A 96 -2.45 3.88 14.77
N ASP A 97 -3.24 4.32 13.78
CA ASP A 97 -4.70 4.34 13.87
C ASP A 97 -5.40 3.06 13.34
N SER A 98 -4.71 2.19 12.59
CA SER A 98 -5.36 1.05 11.94
C SER A 98 -5.45 -0.22 12.79
N GLY A 99 -4.79 -0.28 13.94
CA GLY A 99 -4.65 -1.50 14.75
C GLY A 99 -3.91 -2.65 14.03
N ARG A 100 -3.42 -2.40 12.81
CA ARG A 100 -2.67 -3.37 12.00
C ARG A 100 -1.30 -3.64 12.60
N GLN A 101 -0.97 -4.89 12.78
CA GLN A 101 0.37 -5.32 13.16
C GLN A 101 1.21 -5.51 11.90
N TYR A 102 2.15 -4.61 11.70
CA TYR A 102 3.09 -4.69 10.58
C TYR A 102 4.23 -5.65 10.87
N LEU A 103 4.55 -6.52 9.92
CA LEU A 103 5.71 -7.42 10.00
C LEU A 103 7.02 -6.66 9.76
N ILE A 104 6.98 -5.65 8.88
CA ILE A 104 8.13 -4.78 8.61
C ILE A 104 7.95 -3.46 9.37
N ARG A 105 8.26 -3.45 10.64
CA ARG A 105 8.02 -2.31 11.52
C ARG A 105 8.98 -1.15 11.23
N VAL A 106 8.43 0.08 11.15
CA VAL A 106 9.18 1.30 10.82
C VAL A 106 10.32 1.57 11.80
N ASP A 107 10.08 1.36 13.10
CA ASP A 107 11.06 1.56 14.16
C ASP A 107 12.23 0.57 14.09
N GLN A 108 11.99 -0.65 13.65
CA GLN A 108 12.99 -1.72 13.58
C GLN A 108 13.69 -1.78 12.21
N ALA A 109 12.94 -1.58 11.11
CA ALA A 109 13.42 -1.65 9.73
C ALA A 109 13.88 -0.29 9.18
N ALA A 110 14.14 0.72 10.02
CA ALA A 110 14.36 2.10 9.60
C ALA A 110 15.52 2.25 8.59
N ALA A 111 16.61 1.51 8.74
CA ALA A 111 17.75 1.55 7.82
C ALA A 111 17.34 1.05 6.43
N LEU A 112 16.70 -0.11 6.35
CA LEU A 112 16.18 -0.69 5.12
C LEU A 112 15.16 0.25 4.45
N LEU A 113 14.19 0.74 5.21
CA LEU A 113 13.10 1.57 4.68
C LEU A 113 13.59 2.93 4.16
N ARG A 114 14.69 3.48 4.71
CA ARG A 114 15.37 4.65 4.15
C ARG A 114 16.05 4.33 2.83
N GLU A 115 16.79 3.23 2.76
CA GLU A 115 17.51 2.81 1.55
C GLU A 115 16.58 2.55 0.37
N ILE A 116 15.43 1.91 0.59
CA ILE A 116 14.43 1.69 -0.47
C ILE A 116 13.52 2.91 -0.70
N GLY A 117 13.80 4.03 -0.03
CA GLY A 117 13.17 5.33 -0.26
C GLY A 117 11.78 5.49 0.33
N ILE A 118 11.35 4.62 1.26
CA ILE A 118 10.05 4.69 1.95
C ILE A 118 10.08 5.74 3.07
N LEU A 119 11.19 5.82 3.81
CA LEU A 119 11.36 6.85 4.83
C LEU A 119 12.17 8.05 4.30
N THR A 120 11.96 9.17 4.93
CA THR A 120 12.81 10.36 4.82
C THR A 120 14.11 10.16 5.61
N ALA A 121 15.09 11.06 5.45
CA ALA A 121 16.35 11.01 6.20
C ALA A 121 16.13 11.11 7.72
N ASP A 122 15.13 11.86 8.16
CA ASP A 122 14.73 12.01 9.57
C ASP A 122 13.82 10.86 10.09
N GLY A 123 13.59 9.82 9.26
CA GLY A 123 12.90 8.59 9.66
C GLY A 123 11.37 8.65 9.59
N LYS A 124 10.79 9.67 8.96
CA LYS A 124 9.36 9.74 8.76
C LYS A 124 8.93 9.02 7.49
N LEU A 125 7.79 8.36 7.55
CA LEU A 125 7.18 7.72 6.39
C LEU A 125 6.74 8.80 5.38
N LYS A 126 7.17 8.66 4.12
CA LYS A 126 6.77 9.58 3.05
C LYS A 126 5.32 9.32 2.66
N ASN A 127 4.52 10.38 2.54
CA ASN A 127 3.10 10.27 2.23
C ASN A 127 2.81 9.57 0.88
N ASP A 128 3.62 9.83 -0.12
CA ASP A 128 3.53 9.19 -1.44
C ASP A 128 3.97 7.72 -1.44
N MET A 129 4.69 7.28 -0.40
CA MET A 129 5.19 5.91 -0.24
C MET A 129 4.35 5.02 0.68
N ILE A 130 3.31 5.55 1.33
CA ILE A 130 2.45 4.77 2.25
C ILE A 130 1.85 3.56 1.54
N ARG A 131 1.32 3.74 0.32
CA ARG A 131 0.75 2.64 -0.45
C ARG A 131 1.80 1.56 -0.75
N LYS A 132 3.00 1.97 -1.13
CA LYS A 132 4.10 1.03 -1.41
C LYS A 132 4.54 0.29 -0.15
N TYR A 133 4.61 0.97 0.98
CA TYR A 133 4.92 0.35 2.27
C TYR A 133 3.88 -0.71 2.65
N ASN A 134 2.59 -0.38 2.54
CA ASN A 134 1.50 -1.32 2.81
C ASN A 134 1.52 -2.53 1.84
N GLN A 135 1.83 -2.32 0.56
CA GLN A 135 1.97 -3.41 -0.41
C GLN A 135 3.12 -4.35 -0.06
N ILE A 136 4.26 -3.81 0.34
CA ILE A 136 5.43 -4.58 0.74
C ILE A 136 5.11 -5.42 1.99
N ASP A 137 4.54 -4.81 3.02
CA ASP A 137 4.19 -5.50 4.24
C ASP A 137 3.15 -6.60 4.01
N HIS A 138 2.10 -6.28 3.24
CA HIS A 138 1.09 -7.28 2.85
C HIS A 138 1.68 -8.44 2.04
N TYR A 139 2.64 -8.17 1.17
CA TYR A 139 3.35 -9.24 0.47
C TYR A 139 4.09 -10.15 1.44
N VAL A 140 4.78 -9.59 2.43
CA VAL A 140 5.45 -10.39 3.46
C VAL A 140 4.44 -11.23 4.24
N GLU A 141 3.30 -10.67 4.65
CA GLU A 141 2.21 -11.41 5.31
C GLU A 141 1.76 -12.64 4.51
N LEU A 142 1.61 -12.49 3.18
CA LEU A 142 1.17 -13.59 2.31
C LEU A 142 2.17 -14.73 2.22
N VAL A 143 3.47 -14.41 2.22
CA VAL A 143 4.53 -15.42 2.05
C VAL A 143 5.13 -15.91 3.37
N ALA A 144 4.91 -15.20 4.48
CA ALA A 144 5.43 -15.53 5.80
C ALA A 144 5.19 -16.99 6.21
N PRO A 145 3.97 -17.55 6.08
CA PRO A 145 3.71 -18.94 6.48
C PRO A 145 4.59 -19.97 5.76
N MET A 146 5.05 -19.69 4.55
CA MET A 146 5.94 -20.59 3.81
C MET A 146 7.31 -20.70 4.48
N PHE A 147 7.83 -19.57 4.99
CA PHE A 147 9.14 -19.53 5.64
C PHE A 147 9.09 -19.91 7.12
N GLU A 148 7.97 -19.67 7.79
CA GLU A 148 7.74 -20.08 9.18
C GLU A 148 7.62 -21.60 9.32
N GLN A 149 7.07 -22.27 8.30
CA GLN A 149 6.88 -23.73 8.28
C GLN A 149 8.05 -24.50 7.64
N ASP A 150 9.00 -23.78 7.06
CA ASP A 150 10.17 -24.40 6.43
C ASP A 150 11.17 -24.87 7.50
N ASP A 151 11.59 -26.12 7.46
CA ASP A 151 12.51 -26.76 8.44
C ASP A 151 13.97 -26.79 7.95
N SER A 152 14.29 -26.18 6.79
CA SER A 152 15.66 -26.17 6.26
C SER A 152 16.62 -25.40 7.14
N ASP A 153 17.90 -25.80 7.16
CA ASP A 153 18.95 -25.09 7.94
C ASP A 153 19.22 -23.67 7.40
N GLU A 154 19.01 -23.45 6.14
CA GLU A 154 19.20 -22.18 5.44
C GLU A 154 18.12 -21.99 4.37
N ILE A 155 17.44 -20.85 4.41
CA ILE A 155 16.51 -20.44 3.35
C ILE A 155 17.30 -19.79 2.22
N VAL A 156 17.25 -20.38 1.03
CA VAL A 156 17.86 -19.81 -0.18
C VAL A 156 16.78 -19.25 -1.07
N LEU A 157 16.69 -17.93 -1.12
CA LEU A 157 15.70 -17.20 -1.90
C LEU A 157 16.31 -16.75 -3.22
N LEU A 158 15.68 -17.11 -4.35
CA LEU A 158 16.03 -16.65 -5.69
C LEU A 158 14.99 -15.64 -6.19
N ASP A 159 15.42 -14.42 -6.48
CA ASP A 159 14.58 -13.37 -7.06
C ASP A 159 14.93 -13.21 -8.55
N CYS A 160 14.01 -13.70 -9.40
CA CYS A 160 14.14 -13.68 -10.85
C CYS A 160 13.59 -12.38 -11.44
N ALA A 161 14.38 -11.70 -12.27
CA ALA A 161 14.11 -10.36 -12.78
C ALA A 161 13.92 -9.35 -11.64
N CYS A 162 14.85 -9.35 -10.70
CA CYS A 162 14.74 -8.63 -9.42
C CYS A 162 14.65 -7.10 -9.56
N GLY A 163 15.02 -6.52 -10.69
CA GLY A 163 15.00 -5.09 -10.91
C GLY A 163 15.77 -4.33 -9.82
N LYS A 164 15.14 -3.37 -9.16
CA LYS A 164 15.74 -2.64 -8.01
C LYS A 164 15.78 -3.45 -6.71
N SER A 165 15.41 -4.71 -6.74
CA SER A 165 15.53 -5.70 -5.66
C SER A 165 14.86 -5.31 -4.33
N TYR A 166 13.93 -4.35 -4.31
CA TYR A 166 13.32 -3.90 -3.05
C TYR A 166 12.69 -5.04 -2.27
N LEU A 167 12.07 -5.97 -2.99
CA LEU A 167 11.44 -7.12 -2.37
C LEU A 167 12.46 -8.11 -1.82
N SER A 168 13.56 -8.36 -2.56
CA SER A 168 14.67 -9.19 -2.07
C SER A 168 15.20 -8.67 -0.74
N PHE A 169 15.37 -7.35 -0.61
CA PHE A 169 15.84 -6.72 0.62
C PHE A 169 14.85 -6.85 1.77
N VAL A 170 13.58 -6.67 1.49
CA VAL A 170 12.50 -6.82 2.49
C VAL A 170 12.38 -8.26 2.95
N MET A 171 12.45 -9.22 2.03
CA MET A 171 12.42 -10.66 2.37
C MET A 171 13.65 -11.07 3.17
N ASN A 172 14.84 -10.56 2.80
CA ASN A 172 16.04 -10.77 3.59
C ASN A 172 15.89 -10.28 5.03
N TYR A 173 15.38 -9.05 5.19
CA TYR A 173 15.12 -8.47 6.50
C TYR A 173 14.13 -9.34 7.30
N TYR A 174 13.02 -9.74 6.70
CA TYR A 174 12.01 -10.57 7.38
C TYR A 174 12.57 -11.91 7.82
N ILE A 175 13.23 -12.65 6.94
CA ILE A 175 13.76 -13.98 7.26
C ILE A 175 14.92 -13.89 8.27
N HIS A 176 15.81 -12.93 8.08
CA HIS A 176 17.02 -12.82 8.91
C HIS A 176 16.79 -12.10 10.24
N GLU A 177 16.10 -10.92 10.19
CA GLU A 177 15.96 -10.06 11.38
C GLU A 177 14.68 -10.34 12.17
N VAL A 178 13.58 -10.77 11.52
CA VAL A 178 12.31 -11.04 12.21
C VAL A 178 12.16 -12.50 12.58
N LEU A 179 12.42 -13.43 11.65
CA LEU A 179 12.36 -14.87 11.94
C LEU A 179 13.63 -15.42 12.57
N HIS A 180 14.72 -14.65 12.59
CA HIS A 180 16.05 -15.07 13.11
C HIS A 180 16.55 -16.36 12.46
N ARG A 181 16.29 -16.54 11.15
CA ARG A 181 16.72 -17.70 10.39
C ARG A 181 17.88 -17.37 9.45
N ARG A 182 18.73 -18.36 9.19
CA ARG A 182 19.77 -18.23 8.17
C ARG A 182 19.11 -18.07 6.81
N CYS A 183 19.54 -17.03 6.09
CA CYS A 183 19.00 -16.71 4.78
C CYS A 183 20.12 -16.34 3.82
N ARG A 184 20.00 -16.78 2.57
CA ARG A 184 20.82 -16.34 1.45
C ARG A 184 19.89 -15.90 0.34
N VAL A 185 20.10 -14.69 -0.16
CA VAL A 185 19.29 -14.12 -1.24
C VAL A 185 20.14 -13.98 -2.50
N ILE A 186 19.60 -14.44 -3.62
CA ILE A 186 20.20 -14.33 -4.94
C ILE A 186 19.24 -13.55 -5.82
N GLY A 187 19.61 -12.33 -6.21
CA GLY A 187 18.85 -11.54 -7.18
C GLY A 187 19.48 -11.64 -8.56
N VAL A 188 18.67 -11.91 -9.58
CA VAL A 188 19.12 -12.02 -10.98
C VAL A 188 18.34 -11.04 -11.84
N ASP A 189 19.05 -10.23 -12.61
CA ASP A 189 18.46 -9.35 -13.63
C ASP A 189 19.41 -9.22 -14.83
N ILE A 190 18.86 -8.94 -15.99
CA ILE A 190 19.63 -8.74 -17.21
C ILE A 190 20.29 -7.34 -17.28
N LYS A 191 19.79 -6.39 -16.48
CA LYS A 191 20.24 -4.98 -16.49
C LYS A 191 21.35 -4.75 -15.47
N GLU A 192 22.56 -4.58 -15.95
CA GLU A 192 23.73 -4.39 -15.09
C GLU A 192 23.61 -3.21 -14.10
N HIS A 193 23.07 -2.06 -14.55
CA HIS A 193 22.94 -0.90 -13.69
C HIS A 193 22.04 -1.14 -12.45
N VAL A 194 20.96 -1.92 -12.57
CA VAL A 194 20.09 -2.24 -11.38
C VAL A 194 20.78 -3.24 -10.46
N ILE A 195 21.58 -4.14 -11.02
CA ILE A 195 22.40 -5.08 -10.25
C ILE A 195 23.48 -4.34 -9.45
N ASP A 196 24.14 -3.36 -10.06
CA ASP A 196 25.15 -2.56 -9.37
C ASP A 196 24.54 -1.68 -8.27
N GLU A 197 23.36 -1.09 -8.52
CA GLU A 197 22.60 -0.38 -7.48
C GLU A 197 22.26 -1.31 -6.30
N SER A 198 21.81 -2.54 -6.58
CA SER A 198 21.47 -3.53 -5.56
C SER A 198 22.70 -3.99 -4.78
N ARG A 199 23.84 -4.23 -5.44
CA ARG A 199 25.12 -4.54 -4.77
C ARG A 199 25.56 -3.41 -3.84
N ALA A 200 25.46 -2.17 -4.30
CA ALA A 200 25.80 -0.99 -3.50
C ALA A 200 24.86 -0.84 -2.29
N MET A 201 23.56 -1.10 -2.45
CA MET A 201 22.56 -1.07 -1.37
C MET A 201 22.85 -2.17 -0.34
N ALA A 202 23.10 -3.40 -0.76
CA ALA A 202 23.47 -4.49 0.14
C ALA A 202 24.70 -4.17 0.98
N LYS A 203 25.72 -3.56 0.35
CA LYS A 203 26.93 -3.10 1.05
C LYS A 203 26.61 -2.02 2.10
N ARG A 204 25.76 -1.03 1.77
CA ARG A 204 25.39 0.03 2.74
C ARG A 204 24.59 -0.51 3.92
N LEU A 205 23.73 -1.53 3.68
CA LEU A 205 22.94 -2.19 4.73
C LEU A 205 23.74 -3.26 5.49
N GLY A 206 24.96 -3.61 5.06
CA GLY A 206 25.76 -4.67 5.69
C GLY A 206 25.23 -6.08 5.42
N TYR A 207 24.43 -6.29 4.38
CA TYR A 207 23.86 -7.59 4.02
C TYR A 207 24.85 -8.41 3.17
N HIS A 208 25.74 -9.15 3.83
CA HIS A 208 26.76 -9.98 3.19
C HIS A 208 26.20 -11.29 2.64
N ASN A 209 24.98 -11.66 3.00
CA ASN A 209 24.27 -12.86 2.58
C ASN A 209 23.42 -12.65 1.31
N MET A 210 23.50 -11.48 0.70
CA MET A 210 22.82 -11.16 -0.56
C MET A 210 23.82 -11.10 -1.72
N THR A 211 23.50 -11.78 -2.81
CA THR A 211 24.29 -11.80 -4.05
C THR A 211 23.44 -11.33 -5.21
N PHE A 212 23.96 -10.44 -6.04
CA PHE A 212 23.26 -9.94 -7.22
C PHE A 212 24.07 -10.25 -8.49
N ILE A 213 23.40 -10.88 -9.46
CA ILE A 213 24.00 -11.43 -10.67
C ILE A 213 23.37 -10.80 -11.90
N CYS A 214 24.19 -10.19 -12.76
CA CYS A 214 23.74 -9.76 -14.06
C CYS A 214 23.76 -10.96 -15.00
N ALA A 215 22.58 -11.49 -15.34
CA ALA A 215 22.44 -12.64 -16.21
C ALA A 215 21.09 -12.68 -16.91
N ASP A 216 21.06 -13.37 -18.06
CA ASP A 216 19.82 -13.70 -18.76
C ASP A 216 19.21 -14.96 -18.15
N LEU A 217 17.97 -14.89 -17.67
CA LEU A 217 17.26 -16.02 -17.07
C LEU A 217 17.12 -17.24 -18.00
N ARG A 218 17.16 -17.04 -19.32
CA ARG A 218 17.14 -18.13 -20.30
C ARG A 218 18.35 -19.06 -20.20
N THR A 219 19.46 -18.56 -19.71
CA THR A 219 20.75 -19.27 -19.63
C THR A 219 21.27 -19.41 -18.21
N TYR A 220 20.68 -18.71 -17.26
CA TYR A 220 21.08 -18.76 -15.86
C TYR A 220 20.77 -20.14 -15.25
N GLN A 221 21.74 -20.68 -14.54
CA GLN A 221 21.59 -21.96 -13.82
C GLN A 221 21.55 -21.66 -12.32
N PRO A 222 20.40 -21.84 -11.66
CA PRO A 222 20.30 -21.61 -10.24
C PRO A 222 21.04 -22.67 -9.42
N PRO A 223 21.41 -22.37 -8.18
CA PRO A 223 21.89 -23.38 -7.24
C PRO A 223 20.82 -24.47 -7.01
N LYS A 224 21.25 -25.70 -6.78
CA LYS A 224 20.34 -26.84 -6.53
C LYS A 224 19.55 -26.75 -5.22
N ASN A 225 19.98 -25.91 -4.29
CA ASN A 225 19.39 -25.78 -2.95
C ASN A 225 18.53 -24.52 -2.81
N VAL A 226 17.90 -24.03 -3.87
CA VAL A 226 16.92 -22.93 -3.79
C VAL A 226 15.70 -23.42 -3.03
N THR A 227 15.34 -22.71 -1.96
CA THR A 227 14.15 -22.99 -1.15
C THR A 227 12.90 -22.36 -1.72
N ALA A 228 13.02 -21.12 -2.23
CA ALA A 228 11.92 -20.40 -2.82
C ALA A 228 12.38 -19.51 -3.98
N VAL A 229 11.51 -19.38 -4.98
CA VAL A 229 11.68 -18.47 -6.12
C VAL A 229 10.62 -17.39 -6.04
N ILE A 230 11.03 -16.12 -6.16
CA ILE A 230 10.14 -14.98 -6.28
C ILE A 230 10.38 -14.26 -7.60
N SER A 231 9.32 -13.64 -8.14
CA SER A 231 9.39 -12.91 -9.41
C SER A 231 8.22 -11.92 -9.52
N LEU A 232 8.34 -10.76 -8.86
CA LEU A 232 7.29 -9.75 -8.89
C LEU A 232 7.46 -8.69 -9.98
N HIS A 233 8.68 -8.51 -10.47
CA HIS A 233 8.99 -7.52 -11.50
C HIS A 233 9.19 -8.14 -12.89
N ALA A 234 8.96 -9.43 -13.00
CA ALA A 234 8.98 -10.13 -14.26
C ALA A 234 7.73 -9.78 -15.10
N CYS A 235 7.94 -9.23 -16.26
CA CYS A 235 6.88 -9.00 -17.22
C CYS A 235 6.91 -10.11 -18.27
N ASP A 236 5.72 -10.65 -18.62
CA ASP A 236 5.54 -11.56 -19.75
C ASP A 236 6.48 -12.79 -19.69
N ILE A 237 7.35 -12.96 -20.66
CA ILE A 237 8.28 -14.10 -20.78
C ILE A 237 9.15 -14.33 -19.52
N ALA A 238 9.50 -13.28 -18.79
CA ALA A 238 10.34 -13.42 -17.60
C ALA A 238 9.61 -14.16 -16.45
N THR A 239 8.29 -14.09 -16.38
CA THR A 239 7.48 -14.87 -15.43
C THR A 239 7.53 -16.36 -15.78
N ASP A 240 7.39 -16.71 -17.06
CA ASP A 240 7.46 -18.09 -17.52
C ASP A 240 8.86 -18.70 -17.28
N LEU A 241 9.91 -17.89 -17.50
CA LEU A 241 11.29 -18.28 -17.20
C LEU A 241 11.53 -18.49 -15.70
N ALA A 242 10.97 -17.65 -14.85
CA ALA A 242 11.05 -17.82 -13.40
C ALA A 242 10.36 -19.11 -12.95
N LEU A 243 9.16 -19.40 -13.49
CA LEU A 243 8.44 -20.64 -13.24
C LEU A 243 9.25 -21.86 -13.72
N GLY A 244 9.83 -21.81 -14.93
CA GLY A 244 10.70 -22.87 -15.45
C GLY A 244 11.99 -23.05 -14.63
N THR A 245 12.43 -22.03 -13.91
CA THR A 245 13.59 -22.09 -13.01
C THR A 245 13.23 -22.72 -11.66
N ALA A 246 11.95 -22.66 -11.26
CA ALA A 246 11.45 -23.17 -9.98
C ALA A 246 11.10 -24.66 -9.99
N ILE A 247 11.04 -25.30 -11.18
CA ILE A 247 10.74 -26.72 -11.39
C ILE A 247 12.03 -27.52 -11.57
#